data_ad0f7d52242615db67847d6ff98d61f9
#
_entry.id   ad0f7d52242615db67847d6ff98d61f9
#
_cell.length_a   1.000
_cell.length_b   1.000
_cell.length_c   1.000
_cell.angle_alpha   90.00
_cell.angle_beta   90.00
_cell.angle_gamma   90.00
#
_symmetry.space_group_name_H-M   'P 1'
#
loop_
_entity.id
_entity.type
_entity.pdbx_description
1 polymer ?
#
loop_
_entity_poly.entity_id
_entity_poly.type
_entity_poly.pdbx_seq_one_letter_code
_entity_poly.pdbx_strand_id
1 'polypeptide(L)'
;MAVKNKLDMKELLSAEVFLLPVKTFGSVPINISLVYPNTYSMGMSNLGFHSIYYQINSRDDALCHRAFIPSYENADNITTLEGDKSINEYDIVGFSISFELDYINIIKILESANISAFSQNRNGPLVMAGGPAATFNPEPLSPFV
;
A
#
# COMPACT_ATOMS: atom_id res chain seq x y z
N MET A 1 23.40 -7.44 -18.78
CA MET A 1 22.61 -8.68 -18.66
C MET A 1 21.87 -8.67 -17.32
N ALA A 2 20.79 -7.94 -17.22
CA ALA A 2 19.87 -7.96 -16.08
C ALA A 2 18.51 -7.37 -16.51
N VAL A 3 17.87 -8.03 -17.48
CA VAL A 3 16.46 -7.89 -17.76
C VAL A 3 15.81 -9.15 -17.20
N LYS A 4 15.54 -9.16 -15.91
CA LYS A 4 14.76 -10.25 -15.33
C LYS A 4 13.76 -9.70 -14.30
N ASN A 5 12.53 -9.72 -14.73
CA ASN A 5 11.30 -9.76 -13.95
C ASN A 5 10.99 -8.52 -13.11
N LYS A 6 10.70 -7.41 -13.79
CA LYS A 6 9.48 -6.72 -13.46
C LYS A 6 8.38 -7.76 -13.69
N LEU A 7 7.91 -8.41 -12.64
CA LEU A 7 6.59 -9.05 -12.72
C LEU A 7 5.68 -7.93 -13.19
N ASP A 8 5.19 -8.05 -14.40
CA ASP A 8 4.42 -6.96 -14.97
C ASP A 8 3.19 -6.84 -14.08
N MET A 9 3.09 -5.75 -13.33
CA MET A 9 1.96 -5.49 -12.42
C MET A 9 0.64 -5.61 -13.17
N LYS A 10 0.66 -5.36 -14.49
CA LYS A 10 -0.48 -5.56 -15.40
C LYS A 10 -0.80 -7.03 -15.59
N GLU A 11 0.20 -7.91 -15.67
CA GLU A 11 -0.02 -9.35 -15.76
C GLU A 11 -0.65 -9.89 -14.47
N LEU A 12 -0.17 -9.45 -13.30
CA LEU A 12 -0.75 -9.82 -12.02
C LEU A 12 -2.22 -9.36 -11.92
N LEU A 13 -2.48 -8.12 -12.27
CA LEU A 13 -3.83 -7.56 -12.22
C LEU A 13 -4.78 -8.29 -13.18
N SER A 14 -4.32 -8.65 -14.39
CA SER A 14 -5.11 -9.37 -15.37
C SER A 14 -5.47 -10.79 -14.98
N ALA A 15 -4.71 -11.39 -14.08
CA ALA A 15 -4.96 -12.74 -13.55
C ALA A 15 -5.93 -12.76 -12.37
N GLU A 16 -6.28 -11.60 -11.82
CA GLU A 16 -7.18 -11.51 -10.67
C GLU A 16 -8.66 -11.50 -11.08
N VAL A 17 -9.50 -12.04 -10.20
CA VAL A 17 -10.96 -11.94 -10.29
C VAL A 17 -11.43 -10.91 -9.26
N PHE A 18 -12.00 -9.81 -9.73
CA PHE A 18 -12.53 -8.76 -8.88
C PHE A 18 -13.98 -9.03 -8.48
N LEU A 19 -14.27 -8.96 -7.17
CA LEU A 19 -15.64 -9.06 -6.65
C LEU A 19 -16.41 -7.73 -6.79
N LEU A 20 -15.69 -6.62 -6.88
CA LEU A 20 -16.23 -5.29 -7.10
C LEU A 20 -15.52 -4.64 -8.30
N PRO A 21 -16.19 -3.75 -9.03
CA PRO A 21 -15.54 -2.97 -10.09
C PRO A 21 -14.37 -2.16 -9.53
N VAL A 22 -13.25 -2.17 -10.24
CA VAL A 22 -12.10 -1.30 -9.91
C VAL A 22 -12.47 0.14 -10.23
N LYS A 23 -12.45 1.00 -9.22
CA LYS A 23 -12.70 2.43 -9.39
C LYS A 23 -11.48 3.14 -9.96
N THR A 24 -11.70 4.12 -10.81
CA THR A 24 -10.62 4.93 -11.37
C THR A 24 -10.14 5.96 -10.34
N PHE A 25 -8.84 6.15 -10.23
CA PHE A 25 -8.24 7.18 -9.37
C PHE A 25 -8.86 8.56 -9.65
N GLY A 26 -9.25 9.25 -8.60
CA GLY A 26 -9.90 10.57 -8.68
C GLY A 26 -11.39 10.55 -9.05
N SER A 27 -12.00 9.38 -9.23
CA SER A 27 -13.45 9.28 -9.52
C SER A 27 -14.34 9.45 -8.29
N VAL A 28 -13.77 9.44 -7.10
CA VAL A 28 -14.46 9.57 -5.82
C VAL A 28 -13.71 10.54 -4.91
N PRO A 29 -14.36 11.09 -3.87
CA PRO A 29 -13.74 12.09 -3.00
C PRO A 29 -12.50 11.63 -2.25
N ILE A 30 -12.43 10.35 -1.82
CA ILE A 30 -11.35 9.83 -0.97
C ILE A 30 -10.60 8.72 -1.71
N ASN A 31 -9.33 8.95 -1.99
CA ASN A 31 -8.46 7.99 -2.67
C ASN A 31 -7.45 7.43 -1.66
N ILE A 32 -7.49 6.11 -1.46
CA ILE A 32 -6.68 5.41 -0.46
C ILE A 32 -5.73 4.45 -1.16
N SER A 33 -4.44 4.53 -0.86
CA SER A 33 -3.51 3.45 -1.16
C SER A 33 -3.36 2.54 0.05
N LEU A 34 -3.72 1.28 -0.10
CA LEU A 34 -3.55 0.25 0.92
C LEU A 34 -2.26 -0.51 0.63
N VAL A 35 -1.27 -0.32 1.49
CA VAL A 35 0.06 -0.87 1.32
C VAL A 35 0.24 -2.09 2.21
N TYR A 36 0.61 -3.21 1.62
CA TYR A 36 1.15 -4.33 2.38
C TYR A 36 2.68 -4.23 2.33
N PRO A 37 3.38 -4.02 3.48
CA PRO A 37 4.80 -3.70 3.46
C PRO A 37 5.68 -4.94 3.24
N ASN A 38 5.28 -5.80 2.31
CA ASN A 38 5.96 -7.00 1.86
C ASN A 38 5.57 -7.28 0.39
N THR A 39 5.95 -8.44 -0.13
CA THR A 39 5.69 -8.81 -1.53
C THR A 39 4.20 -9.01 -1.83
N TYR A 40 3.87 -8.94 -3.12
CA TYR A 40 2.51 -9.21 -3.61
C TYR A 40 1.97 -10.56 -3.11
N SER A 41 2.76 -11.63 -3.22
CA SER A 41 2.32 -12.97 -2.82
C SER A 41 2.01 -13.07 -1.31
N MET A 42 2.76 -12.36 -0.48
CA MET A 42 2.52 -12.30 0.97
C MET A 42 1.24 -11.53 1.28
N GLY A 43 1.06 -10.37 0.65
CA GLY A 43 -0.13 -9.54 0.86
C GLY A 43 -1.40 -10.22 0.35
N MET A 44 -1.34 -10.85 -0.81
CA MET A 44 -2.48 -11.56 -1.40
C MET A 44 -2.85 -12.86 -0.65
N SER A 45 -1.99 -13.35 0.22
CA SER A 45 -2.30 -14.45 1.13
C SER A 45 -3.00 -13.99 2.42
N ASN A 46 -3.13 -12.68 2.65
CA ASN A 46 -3.65 -12.11 3.88
C ASN A 46 -5.13 -11.74 3.76
N LEU A 47 -5.99 -12.50 4.46
CA LEU A 47 -7.44 -12.28 4.42
C LEU A 47 -7.85 -10.92 5.01
N GLY A 48 -7.17 -10.44 6.05
CA GLY A 48 -7.44 -9.12 6.64
C GLY A 48 -7.19 -7.98 5.66
N PHE A 49 -6.13 -8.08 4.88
CA PHE A 49 -5.81 -7.13 3.81
C PHE A 49 -6.92 -7.07 2.75
N HIS A 50 -7.40 -8.23 2.29
CA HIS A 50 -8.51 -8.31 1.36
C HIS A 50 -9.82 -7.77 1.94
N SER A 51 -10.07 -8.03 3.22
CA SER A 51 -11.27 -7.53 3.89
C SER A 51 -11.32 -6.00 3.93
N ILE A 52 -10.20 -5.36 4.27
CA ILE A 52 -10.10 -3.89 4.28
C ILE A 52 -10.26 -3.33 2.87
N TYR A 53 -9.57 -3.91 1.89
CA TYR A 53 -9.69 -3.53 0.48
C TYR A 53 -11.14 -3.58 0.00
N TYR A 54 -11.84 -4.68 0.28
CA TYR A 54 -13.25 -4.88 -0.08
C TYR A 54 -14.16 -3.86 0.62
N GLN A 55 -14.01 -3.67 1.93
CA GLN A 55 -14.85 -2.76 2.71
C GLN A 55 -14.73 -1.31 2.23
N ILE A 56 -13.52 -0.85 1.93
CA ILE A 56 -13.31 0.51 1.41
C ILE A 56 -13.95 0.64 0.02
N ASN A 57 -13.70 -0.31 -0.88
CA ASN A 57 -14.25 -0.25 -2.24
C ASN A 57 -15.77 -0.46 -2.32
N SER A 58 -16.39 -1.00 -1.26
CA SER A 58 -17.86 -1.10 -1.15
C SER A 58 -18.53 0.26 -0.87
N ARG A 59 -17.77 1.28 -0.49
CA ARG A 59 -18.28 2.62 -0.24
C ARG A 59 -18.41 3.41 -1.55
N ASP A 60 -19.37 4.32 -1.62
CA ASP A 60 -19.56 5.20 -2.80
C ASP A 60 -18.59 6.40 -2.79
N ASP A 61 -18.08 6.79 -1.62
CA ASP A 61 -17.27 8.00 -1.41
C ASP A 61 -15.77 7.74 -1.36
N ALA A 62 -15.34 6.47 -1.41
CA ALA A 62 -13.94 6.08 -1.32
C ALA A 62 -13.54 5.02 -2.35
N LEU A 63 -12.26 5.04 -2.71
CA LEU A 63 -11.60 3.94 -3.42
C LEU A 63 -10.36 3.49 -2.67
N CYS A 64 -10.00 2.26 -2.89
CA CYS A 64 -8.79 1.66 -2.38
C CYS A 64 -8.03 0.99 -3.51
N HIS A 65 -6.77 1.38 -3.72
CA HIS A 65 -5.83 0.71 -4.59
C HIS A 65 -4.70 0.11 -3.75
N ARG A 66 -4.20 -1.06 -4.17
CA ARG A 66 -3.20 -1.81 -3.41
C ARG A 66 -1.79 -1.52 -3.87
N ALA A 67 -0.85 -1.53 -2.94
CA ALA A 67 0.57 -1.43 -3.24
C ALA A 67 1.37 -2.47 -2.43
N PHE A 68 2.49 -2.92 -3.00
CA PHE A 68 3.36 -3.95 -2.45
C PHE A 68 4.81 -3.59 -2.70
N ILE A 69 5.73 -4.20 -1.93
CA ILE A 69 7.15 -4.11 -2.22
C ILE A 69 7.43 -4.93 -3.49
N PRO A 70 8.05 -4.35 -4.50
CA PRO A 70 8.53 -5.11 -5.65
C PRO A 70 9.55 -6.17 -5.24
N SER A 71 9.61 -7.27 -5.99
CA SER A 71 10.48 -8.43 -5.70
C SER A 71 11.98 -8.17 -5.97
N TYR A 72 12.42 -6.93 -6.21
CA TYR A 72 13.81 -6.58 -6.54
C TYR A 72 14.30 -5.38 -5.73
N GLU A 73 15.60 -5.36 -5.50
CA GLU A 73 16.28 -4.54 -4.49
C GLU A 73 16.27 -3.01 -4.74
N ASN A 74 15.84 -2.52 -5.90
CA ASN A 74 15.95 -1.12 -6.29
C ASN A 74 14.63 -0.57 -6.86
N ALA A 75 13.53 -0.72 -6.14
CA ALA A 75 12.28 -0.10 -6.58
C ALA A 75 12.20 1.33 -6.03
N ASP A 76 12.66 2.25 -6.82
CA ASP A 76 12.33 3.66 -6.62
C ASP A 76 10.86 3.86 -6.95
N ASN A 77 10.14 4.54 -6.08
CA ASN A 77 8.78 4.99 -6.26
C ASN A 77 7.74 3.85 -6.38
N ILE A 78 7.23 3.40 -5.24
CA ILE A 78 6.17 2.39 -5.17
C ILE A 78 4.88 2.95 -5.75
N THR A 79 4.31 2.20 -6.72
CA THR A 79 3.04 2.52 -7.35
C THR A 79 1.96 1.51 -6.94
N THR A 80 0.72 1.95 -7.03
CA THR A 80 -0.43 1.08 -6.77
C THR A 80 -0.71 0.16 -7.95
N LEU A 81 -1.19 -1.04 -7.65
CA LEU A 81 -1.47 -2.09 -8.62
C LEU A 81 -2.59 -1.68 -9.60
N GLU A 82 -3.70 -1.14 -9.09
CA GLU A 82 -4.86 -0.78 -9.90
C GLU A 82 -4.73 0.57 -10.60
N GLY A 83 -4.09 1.53 -9.93
CA GLY A 83 -4.02 2.91 -10.41
C GLY A 83 -2.77 3.26 -11.19
N ASP A 84 -1.72 2.44 -11.08
CA ASP A 84 -0.37 2.73 -11.58
C ASP A 84 0.12 4.14 -11.19
N LYS A 85 -0.26 4.55 -9.95
CA LYS A 85 0.01 5.86 -9.37
C LYS A 85 0.95 5.72 -8.18
N SER A 86 1.84 6.69 -8.00
CA SER A 86 2.65 6.74 -6.79
C SER A 86 1.76 6.89 -5.55
N ILE A 87 2.11 6.20 -4.48
CA ILE A 87 1.32 6.25 -3.24
C ILE A 87 1.24 7.66 -2.64
N ASN A 88 2.17 8.55 -2.95
CA ASN A 88 2.15 9.95 -2.49
C ASN A 88 1.07 10.82 -3.17
N GLU A 89 0.46 10.34 -4.25
CA GLU A 89 -0.64 11.02 -4.93
C GLU A 89 -2.01 10.77 -4.26
N TYR A 90 -2.09 9.82 -3.33
CA TYR A 90 -3.31 9.46 -2.61
C TYR A 90 -3.55 10.37 -1.40
N ASP A 91 -4.81 10.46 -0.98
CA ASP A 91 -5.18 11.23 0.22
C ASP A 91 -4.72 10.51 1.49
N ILE A 92 -4.78 9.18 1.48
CA ILE A 92 -4.43 8.32 2.61
C ILE A 92 -3.51 7.19 2.13
N VAL A 93 -2.43 6.96 2.88
CA VAL A 93 -1.57 5.79 2.77
C VAL A 93 -1.78 4.92 3.99
N GLY A 94 -2.47 3.80 3.82
CA GLY A 94 -2.77 2.86 4.90
C GLY A 94 -1.84 1.64 4.83
N PHE A 95 -1.10 1.37 5.89
CA PHE A 95 -0.28 0.17 6.02
C PHE A 95 -1.01 -0.94 6.76
N SER A 96 -1.13 -2.11 6.13
CA SER A 96 -1.64 -3.33 6.77
C SER A 96 -0.46 -4.20 7.19
N ILE A 97 -0.20 -4.29 8.49
CA ILE A 97 1.04 -4.85 9.04
C ILE A 97 0.72 -6.11 9.84
N SER A 98 1.22 -7.25 9.34
CA SER A 98 1.04 -8.54 10.01
C SER A 98 2.22 -8.91 10.92
N PHE A 99 3.42 -8.43 10.60
CA PHE A 99 4.65 -8.79 11.30
C PHE A 99 5.48 -7.55 11.65
N GLU A 100 6.06 -7.53 12.84
CA GLU A 100 6.91 -6.43 13.31
C GLU A 100 8.18 -6.24 12.47
N LEU A 101 8.68 -7.30 11.86
CA LEU A 101 9.83 -7.21 10.93
C LEU A 101 9.57 -6.32 9.73
N ASP A 102 8.30 -6.11 9.36
CA ASP A 102 7.91 -5.24 8.26
C ASP A 102 7.95 -3.74 8.61
N TYR A 103 8.19 -3.36 9.87
CA TYR A 103 8.26 -1.95 10.28
C TYR A 103 9.36 -1.18 9.54
N ILE A 104 10.52 -1.82 9.33
CA ILE A 104 11.62 -1.21 8.56
C ILE A 104 11.20 -0.93 7.11
N ASN A 105 10.36 -1.78 6.56
CA ASN A 105 9.88 -1.63 5.19
C ASN A 105 8.98 -0.39 5.05
N ILE A 106 8.23 -0.03 6.09
CA ILE A 106 7.37 1.17 6.07
C ILE A 106 8.22 2.43 5.82
N ILE A 107 9.33 2.57 6.54
CA ILE A 107 10.24 3.70 6.38
C ILE A 107 10.78 3.74 4.95
N LYS A 108 11.27 2.62 4.44
CA LYS A 108 11.78 2.52 3.07
C LYS A 108 10.73 2.87 2.00
N ILE A 109 9.48 2.41 2.21
CA ILE A 109 8.36 2.69 1.32
C ILE A 109 8.04 4.18 1.30
N LEU A 110 7.93 4.81 2.46
CA LEU A 110 7.67 6.25 2.56
C LEU A 110 8.76 7.06 1.88
N GLU A 111 10.02 6.78 2.16
CA GLU A 111 11.17 7.45 1.55
C GLU A 111 11.21 7.26 0.02
N SER A 112 10.98 6.03 -0.47
CA SER A 112 10.96 5.75 -1.91
C SER A 112 9.85 6.49 -2.65
N ALA A 113 8.75 6.78 -1.97
CA ALA A 113 7.63 7.56 -2.51
C ALA A 113 7.77 9.08 -2.28
N ASN A 114 8.93 9.55 -1.82
CA ASN A 114 9.16 10.95 -1.44
C ASN A 114 8.18 11.47 -0.37
N ILE A 115 7.76 10.61 0.54
CA ILE A 115 6.96 10.94 1.72
C ILE A 115 7.91 10.99 2.92
N SER A 116 7.90 12.08 3.69
CA SER A 116 8.72 12.15 4.91
C SER A 116 8.35 11.00 5.84
N ALA A 117 9.35 10.22 6.27
CA ALA A 117 9.13 9.11 7.19
C ALA A 117 8.56 9.60 8.52
N PHE A 118 9.14 10.66 9.08
CA PHE A 118 8.66 11.21 10.35
C PHE A 118 7.36 12.01 10.16
N SER A 119 6.33 11.65 10.94
CA SER A 119 5.01 12.27 10.88
C SER A 119 5.02 13.77 11.13
N GLN A 120 5.86 14.24 12.06
CA GLN A 120 6.02 15.66 12.39
C GLN A 120 6.56 16.53 11.24
N ASN A 121 7.25 15.93 10.27
CA ASN A 121 7.87 16.63 9.13
C ASN A 121 7.06 16.46 7.84
N ARG A 122 5.88 15.79 7.94
CA ARG A 122 5.12 15.38 6.76
C ARG A 122 4.17 16.48 6.31
N ASN A 123 4.31 16.84 5.03
CA ASN A 123 3.34 17.60 4.26
C ASN A 123 2.91 16.71 3.09
N GLY A 124 1.77 16.06 3.19
CA GLY A 124 1.32 15.12 2.15
C GLY A 124 0.21 14.23 2.65
N PRO A 125 0.11 13.00 2.16
CA PRO A 125 -0.97 12.10 2.52
C PRO A 125 -1.00 11.80 4.02
N LEU A 126 -2.19 11.56 4.54
CA LEU A 126 -2.33 10.98 5.87
C LEU A 126 -1.77 9.56 5.86
N VAL A 127 -0.86 9.26 6.76
CA VAL A 127 -0.29 7.92 6.89
C VAL A 127 -0.91 7.24 8.10
N MET A 128 -1.41 6.03 7.90
CA MET A 128 -2.06 5.20 8.92
C MET A 128 -1.41 3.82 8.95
N ALA A 129 -1.41 3.21 10.11
CA ALA A 129 -1.00 1.81 10.28
C ALA A 129 -2.05 1.02 11.03
N GLY A 130 -2.27 -0.21 10.59
CA GLY A 130 -3.18 -1.15 11.23
C GLY A 130 -2.71 -2.59 11.04
N GLY A 131 -3.49 -3.52 11.56
CA GLY A 131 -3.18 -4.93 11.54
C GLY A 131 -2.64 -5.45 12.87
N PRO A 132 -2.41 -6.77 13.00
CA PRO A 132 -2.02 -7.39 14.26
C PRO A 132 -0.77 -6.79 14.90
N ALA A 133 0.30 -6.60 14.13
CA ALA A 133 1.55 -6.06 14.66
C ALA A 133 1.37 -4.64 15.21
N ALA A 134 0.73 -3.75 14.45
CA ALA A 134 0.45 -2.37 14.87
C ALA A 134 -0.48 -2.31 16.09
N THR A 135 -1.38 -3.28 16.25
CA THR A 135 -2.29 -3.36 17.40
C THR A 135 -1.56 -3.79 18.67
N PHE A 136 -0.67 -4.78 18.56
CA PHE A 136 0.03 -5.33 19.73
C PHE A 136 1.28 -4.54 20.13
N ASN A 137 1.96 -3.91 19.17
CA ASN A 137 3.18 -3.16 19.42
C ASN A 137 3.24 -1.87 18.59
N PRO A 138 2.39 -0.86 18.88
CA PRO A 138 2.33 0.38 18.10
C PRO A 138 3.50 1.34 18.38
N GLU A 139 4.18 1.21 19.52
CA GLU A 139 5.15 2.18 20.00
C GLU A 139 6.29 2.46 19.01
N PRO A 140 6.92 1.44 18.37
CA PRO A 140 7.96 1.70 17.38
C PRO A 140 7.48 2.45 16.14
N LEU A 141 6.17 2.41 15.83
CA LEU A 141 5.56 3.09 14.69
C LEU A 141 5.18 4.54 14.97
N SER A 142 5.01 4.91 16.24
CA SER A 142 4.45 6.20 16.63
C SER A 142 5.13 7.44 16.04
N PRO A 143 6.46 7.47 15.75
CA PRO A 143 7.09 8.60 15.09
C PRO A 143 6.76 8.71 13.59
N PHE A 144 6.25 7.63 12.98
CA PHE A 144 6.13 7.47 11.53
C PHE A 144 4.67 7.46 11.03
N VAL A 145 3.69 7.34 11.91
CA VAL A 145 2.26 7.25 11.54
C VAL A 145 1.41 8.19 12.38
#